data_d1e18dbeed2c1014fa52827c16b0113b
#
_entry.id   d1e18dbeed2c1014fa52827c16b0113b
#
_cell.length_a   1.000
_cell.length_b   1.000
_cell.length_c   1.000
_cell.angle_alpha   90.00
_cell.angle_beta   90.00
_cell.angle_gamma   90.00
#
_symmetry.space_group_name_H-M   'P 1'
#
loop_
_entity.id
_entity.type
_entity.pdbx_description
1 polymer ?
#
loop_
_entity_poly.entity_id
_entity_poly.type
_entity_poly.pdbx_seq_one_letter_code
_entity_poly.pdbx_strand_id
1 'polypeptide(L)'
;PVCHKNKPIKIKNTFNPDGAGTVIKQDVSNPQSKAIKGISSINDTSLITVQGLGMVGVIGVNYRIFKALAKNGISVFLVSQASSENSTSIGVRNADADLACEVLNEEFVKEIEMGEISPIQAEKDLATVAIVGENMKHTPGIAGKLFGTLGRNGINVIACAQGGSESYISFVVENKSLRKSLNVVHDSFFLSEYQVLNLFICGVCTVGGSLIEQIHSQ
;
A
#
# COMPACT_ATOMS: atom_id res chain seq x y z
N PRO A 1 -14.39 6.14 -19.04
CA PRO A 1 -14.92 6.80 -20.25
C PRO A 1 -15.21 8.29 -20.04
N VAL A 2 -15.66 8.73 -18.84
CA VAL A 2 -16.10 10.13 -18.59
C VAL A 2 -14.92 11.04 -18.23
N CYS A 3 -13.92 10.50 -17.58
CA CYS A 3 -12.72 11.23 -17.15
C CYS A 3 -11.99 11.91 -18.34
N HIS A 4 -11.82 11.20 -19.45
CA HIS A 4 -11.18 11.74 -20.65
C HIS A 4 -11.97 12.88 -21.34
N LYS A 5 -13.22 13.12 -20.92
CA LYS A 5 -14.07 14.19 -21.46
C LYS A 5 -14.14 15.40 -20.51
N ASN A 6 -13.35 15.41 -19.45
CA ASN A 6 -13.30 16.49 -18.45
C ASN A 6 -14.67 16.82 -17.83
N LYS A 7 -15.57 15.83 -17.73
CA LYS A 7 -16.91 16.01 -17.15
C LYS A 7 -16.93 15.56 -15.69
N PRO A 8 -17.45 16.37 -14.77
CA PRO A 8 -17.60 15.98 -13.38
C PRO A 8 -18.64 14.86 -13.24
N ILE A 9 -18.36 13.90 -12.35
CA ILE A 9 -19.30 12.85 -11.95
C ILE A 9 -19.83 13.19 -10.57
N LYS A 10 -21.14 13.18 -10.40
CA LYS A 10 -21.79 13.37 -9.10
C LYS A 10 -22.37 12.04 -8.62
N ILE A 11 -21.86 11.55 -7.49
CA ILE A 11 -22.35 10.34 -6.82
C ILE A 11 -23.34 10.78 -5.75
N LYS A 12 -24.55 10.23 -5.76
CA LYS A 12 -25.62 10.49 -4.79
C LYS A 12 -26.13 9.20 -4.17
N ASN A 13 -26.64 9.29 -2.96
CA ASN A 13 -27.32 8.19 -2.31
C ASN A 13 -28.72 8.00 -2.91
N THR A 14 -29.03 6.80 -3.38
CA THR A 14 -30.34 6.47 -3.98
C THR A 14 -31.51 6.68 -2.99
N PHE A 15 -31.26 6.44 -1.70
CA PHE A 15 -32.28 6.65 -0.65
C PHE A 15 -32.34 8.09 -0.12
N ASN A 16 -31.41 8.97 -0.54
CA ASN A 16 -31.43 10.41 -0.24
C ASN A 16 -30.90 11.20 -1.45
N PRO A 17 -31.73 11.32 -2.51
CA PRO A 17 -31.33 11.95 -3.77
C PRO A 17 -31.11 13.47 -3.63
N ASP A 18 -31.69 14.11 -2.62
CA ASP A 18 -31.55 15.54 -2.36
C ASP A 18 -30.27 15.90 -1.60
N GLY A 19 -29.60 14.91 -1.02
CA GLY A 19 -28.30 15.09 -0.38
C GLY A 19 -27.25 15.68 -1.31
N ALA A 20 -26.27 16.39 -0.77
CA ALA A 20 -25.20 17.06 -1.53
C ALA A 20 -24.43 16.11 -2.44
N GLY A 21 -24.22 14.86 -1.98
CA GLY A 21 -23.44 13.84 -2.69
C GLY A 21 -21.95 14.17 -2.78
N THR A 22 -21.22 13.35 -3.53
CA THR A 22 -19.78 13.52 -3.78
C THR A 22 -19.54 13.86 -5.25
N VAL A 23 -18.76 14.91 -5.50
CA VAL A 23 -18.40 15.33 -6.85
C VAL A 23 -16.97 14.87 -7.14
N ILE A 24 -16.79 14.07 -8.20
CA ILE A 24 -15.51 13.65 -8.74
C ILE A 24 -15.23 14.51 -9.97
N LYS A 25 -14.15 15.28 -9.95
CA LYS A 25 -13.70 16.12 -11.06
C LYS A 25 -12.18 16.08 -11.18
N GLN A 26 -11.66 16.39 -12.36
CA GLN A 26 -10.24 16.23 -12.69
C GLN A 26 -9.37 17.32 -12.06
N ASP A 27 -9.89 18.52 -11.92
CA ASP A 27 -9.17 19.64 -11.31
C ASP A 27 -9.83 20.05 -9.99
N VAL A 28 -9.06 19.94 -8.92
CA VAL A 28 -9.39 20.47 -7.60
C VAL A 28 -8.21 21.34 -7.18
N SER A 29 -8.01 22.45 -7.87
CA SER A 29 -7.04 23.48 -7.51
C SER A 29 -7.41 24.14 -6.18
N ASN A 30 -7.23 23.39 -5.10
CA ASN A 30 -7.31 23.92 -3.75
C ASN A 30 -5.90 23.87 -3.13
N PRO A 31 -5.24 25.02 -2.92
CA PRO A 31 -3.92 25.10 -2.32
C PRO A 31 -3.83 24.48 -0.91
N GLN A 32 -4.97 24.31 -0.25
CA GLN A 32 -5.07 23.70 1.08
C GLN A 32 -5.43 22.20 1.02
N SER A 33 -5.44 21.58 -0.15
CA SER A 33 -5.80 20.16 -0.23
C SER A 33 -4.70 19.30 0.40
N LYS A 34 -5.11 18.37 1.29
CA LYS A 34 -4.18 17.39 1.88
C LYS A 34 -3.47 16.59 0.77
N ALA A 35 -2.19 16.31 0.94
CA ALA A 35 -1.39 15.54 -0.01
C ALA A 35 -1.99 14.14 -0.27
N ILE A 36 -2.61 13.54 0.76
CA ILE A 36 -3.32 12.27 0.66
C ILE A 36 -4.82 12.53 0.48
N LYS A 37 -5.40 11.92 -0.54
CA LYS A 37 -6.82 12.04 -0.91
C LYS A 37 -7.66 10.86 -0.47
N GLY A 38 -7.05 9.67 -0.39
CA GLY A 38 -7.75 8.46 -0.03
C GLY A 38 -6.84 7.28 0.24
N ILE A 39 -7.47 6.19 0.71
CA ILE A 39 -6.84 4.91 0.93
C ILE A 39 -7.66 3.87 0.17
N SER A 40 -6.98 2.99 -0.55
CA SER A 40 -7.59 1.87 -1.27
C SER A 40 -6.97 0.56 -0.82
N SER A 41 -7.69 -0.55 -0.95
CA SER A 41 -7.15 -1.87 -0.61
C SER A 41 -7.67 -2.96 -1.53
N ILE A 42 -6.85 -4.00 -1.69
CA ILE A 42 -7.16 -5.27 -2.34
C ILE A 42 -6.89 -6.35 -1.30
N ASN A 43 -7.94 -7.05 -0.87
CA ASN A 43 -7.86 -8.10 0.16
C ASN A 43 -7.58 -9.51 -0.42
N ASP A 44 -7.40 -9.61 -1.71
CA ASP A 44 -7.16 -10.82 -2.48
C ASP A 44 -5.78 -10.69 -3.15
N THR A 45 -4.72 -10.89 -2.36
CA THR A 45 -3.34 -10.72 -2.81
C THR A 45 -2.50 -11.93 -2.45
N SER A 46 -1.80 -12.47 -3.43
CA SER A 46 -0.64 -13.36 -3.25
C SER A 46 0.61 -12.68 -3.79
N LEU A 47 1.71 -12.83 -3.07
CA LEU A 47 3.02 -12.31 -3.48
C LEU A 47 3.88 -13.47 -3.97
N ILE A 48 4.39 -13.38 -5.18
CA ILE A 48 5.30 -14.35 -5.77
C ILE A 48 6.66 -13.67 -5.94
N THR A 49 7.68 -14.30 -5.40
CA THR A 49 9.04 -13.75 -5.47
C THR A 49 9.93 -14.67 -6.29
N VAL A 50 10.46 -14.13 -7.38
CA VAL A 50 11.54 -14.74 -8.16
C VAL A 50 12.85 -14.19 -7.63
N GLN A 51 13.69 -15.04 -7.07
CA GLN A 51 14.96 -14.62 -6.46
C GLN A 51 16.09 -15.59 -6.74
N GLY A 52 17.28 -15.04 -6.92
CA GLY A 52 18.51 -15.82 -7.08
C GLY A 52 19.67 -14.95 -7.55
N LEU A 53 20.89 -15.40 -7.25
CA LEU A 53 22.11 -14.70 -7.68
C LEU A 53 22.29 -14.74 -9.20
N GLY A 54 21.73 -15.75 -9.89
CA GLY A 54 21.72 -15.85 -11.34
C GLY A 54 20.89 -14.79 -12.06
N MET A 55 20.16 -13.94 -11.34
CA MET A 55 19.44 -12.81 -11.92
C MET A 55 20.28 -11.53 -12.05
N VAL A 56 21.34 -11.41 -11.25
CA VAL A 56 22.13 -10.18 -11.13
C VAL A 56 22.88 -9.90 -12.43
N GLY A 57 22.65 -8.73 -13.04
CA GLY A 57 23.26 -8.32 -14.29
C GLY A 57 22.79 -9.07 -15.54
N VAL A 58 21.79 -9.95 -15.41
CA VAL A 58 21.24 -10.71 -16.55
C VAL A 58 20.14 -9.91 -17.23
N ILE A 59 20.37 -9.57 -18.50
CA ILE A 59 19.42 -8.80 -19.30
C ILE A 59 18.20 -9.68 -19.62
N GLY A 60 17.00 -9.12 -19.41
CA GLY A 60 15.75 -9.72 -19.87
C GLY A 60 15.05 -10.65 -18.88
N VAL A 61 15.52 -10.79 -17.64
CA VAL A 61 14.84 -11.62 -16.62
C VAL A 61 13.41 -11.14 -16.41
N ASN A 62 13.18 -9.86 -16.21
CA ASN A 62 11.84 -9.28 -16.05
C ASN A 62 10.96 -9.52 -17.29
N TYR A 63 11.54 -9.43 -18.49
CA TYR A 63 10.80 -9.77 -19.71
C TYR A 63 10.30 -11.22 -19.70
N ARG A 64 11.13 -12.16 -19.29
CA ARG A 64 10.76 -13.59 -19.19
C ARG A 64 9.63 -13.77 -18.17
N ILE A 65 9.76 -13.18 -16.99
CA ILE A 65 8.72 -13.21 -15.94
C ILE A 65 7.37 -12.72 -16.51
N PHE A 66 7.31 -11.49 -17.00
CA PHE A 66 6.06 -10.90 -17.46
C PHE A 66 5.49 -11.57 -18.73
N LYS A 67 6.37 -12.05 -19.63
CA LYS A 67 5.96 -12.81 -20.81
C LYS A 67 5.29 -14.14 -20.43
N ALA A 68 5.86 -14.88 -19.50
CA ALA A 68 5.31 -16.14 -19.04
C ALA A 68 3.92 -15.94 -18.39
N LEU A 69 3.77 -14.94 -17.52
CA LEU A 69 2.49 -14.61 -16.89
C LEU A 69 1.46 -14.13 -17.90
N ALA A 70 1.83 -13.22 -18.80
CA ALA A 70 0.92 -12.67 -19.81
C ALA A 70 0.37 -13.72 -20.77
N LYS A 71 1.21 -14.69 -21.20
CA LYS A 71 0.78 -15.82 -22.05
C LYS A 71 -0.31 -16.67 -21.40
N ASN A 72 -0.33 -16.74 -20.07
CA ASN A 72 -1.30 -17.50 -19.31
C ASN A 72 -2.45 -16.64 -18.75
N GLY A 73 -2.58 -15.38 -19.22
CA GLY A 73 -3.67 -14.48 -18.84
C GLY A 73 -3.61 -13.98 -17.39
N ILE A 74 -2.45 -14.10 -16.73
CA ILE A 74 -2.27 -13.70 -15.34
C ILE A 74 -2.01 -12.20 -15.26
N SER A 75 -2.84 -11.49 -14.50
CA SER A 75 -2.73 -10.05 -14.28
C SER A 75 -1.85 -9.74 -13.06
N VAL A 76 -0.85 -8.89 -13.27
CA VAL A 76 0.04 -8.39 -12.20
C VAL A 76 -0.37 -6.97 -11.85
N PHE A 77 -0.64 -6.70 -10.57
CA PHE A 77 -1.07 -5.37 -10.12
C PHE A 77 -0.06 -4.69 -9.17
N LEU A 78 0.97 -5.43 -8.72
CA LEU A 78 2.07 -4.87 -7.92
C LEU A 78 3.38 -5.48 -8.39
N VAL A 79 4.41 -4.66 -8.49
CA VAL A 79 5.80 -5.07 -8.78
C VAL A 79 6.71 -4.35 -7.80
N SER A 80 7.55 -5.10 -7.12
CA SER A 80 8.58 -4.57 -6.24
C SER A 80 9.91 -5.28 -6.57
N GLN A 81 10.92 -4.51 -6.88
CA GLN A 81 12.25 -5.02 -7.20
C GLN A 81 13.30 -4.27 -6.38
N ALA A 82 14.18 -5.00 -5.72
CA ALA A 82 15.32 -4.42 -5.04
C ALA A 82 16.40 -3.98 -6.04
N SER A 83 17.15 -2.95 -5.70
CA SER A 83 18.26 -2.45 -6.53
C SER A 83 19.40 -3.44 -6.71
N SER A 84 19.44 -4.49 -5.89
CA SER A 84 20.38 -5.61 -6.02
C SER A 84 20.11 -6.52 -7.22
N GLU A 85 18.97 -6.34 -7.92
CA GLU A 85 18.52 -7.14 -9.06
C GLU A 85 18.35 -8.64 -8.79
N ASN A 86 18.62 -9.09 -7.56
CA ASN A 86 18.56 -10.51 -7.19
C ASN A 86 17.16 -10.99 -6.80
N SER A 87 16.19 -10.11 -6.77
CA SER A 87 14.83 -10.43 -6.33
C SER A 87 13.81 -9.52 -6.99
N THR A 88 12.77 -10.12 -7.57
CA THR A 88 11.58 -9.42 -8.10
C THR A 88 10.34 -10.06 -7.49
N SER A 89 9.56 -9.26 -6.75
CA SER A 89 8.30 -9.67 -6.15
C SER A 89 7.13 -9.11 -6.95
N ILE A 90 6.15 -9.94 -7.24
CA ILE A 90 4.95 -9.60 -8.01
C ILE A 90 3.69 -9.94 -7.24
N GLY A 91 2.72 -9.04 -7.24
CA GLY A 91 1.40 -9.24 -6.64
C GLY A 91 0.39 -9.70 -7.68
N VAL A 92 -0.24 -10.84 -7.42
CA VAL A 92 -1.31 -11.43 -8.22
C VAL A 92 -2.51 -11.75 -7.34
N ARG A 93 -3.66 -12.08 -7.93
CA ARG A 93 -4.82 -12.57 -7.18
C ARG A 93 -4.56 -13.98 -6.64
N ASN A 94 -5.16 -14.33 -5.50
CA ASN A 94 -5.01 -15.66 -4.91
C ASN A 94 -5.41 -16.77 -5.89
N ALA A 95 -6.45 -16.55 -6.71
CA ALA A 95 -6.90 -17.50 -7.70
C ALA A 95 -5.84 -17.83 -8.78
N ASP A 96 -4.96 -16.88 -9.08
CA ASP A 96 -3.94 -17.02 -10.12
C ASP A 96 -2.59 -17.49 -9.56
N ALA A 97 -2.45 -17.55 -8.22
CA ALA A 97 -1.15 -17.72 -7.56
C ALA A 97 -0.48 -19.08 -7.88
N ASP A 98 -1.24 -20.16 -7.85
CA ASP A 98 -0.70 -21.51 -8.10
C ASP A 98 -0.27 -21.67 -9.56
N LEU A 99 -1.12 -21.23 -10.51
CA LEU A 99 -0.79 -21.23 -11.92
C LEU A 99 0.44 -20.35 -12.22
N ALA A 100 0.54 -19.18 -11.56
CA ALA A 100 1.68 -18.30 -11.74
C ALA A 100 2.99 -18.94 -11.25
N CYS A 101 2.96 -19.63 -10.12
CA CYS A 101 4.12 -20.38 -9.63
C CYS A 101 4.52 -21.51 -10.59
N GLU A 102 3.56 -22.28 -11.09
CA GLU A 102 3.80 -23.36 -12.06
C GLU A 102 4.48 -22.82 -13.30
N VAL A 103 3.89 -21.83 -13.94
CA VAL A 103 4.40 -21.21 -15.17
C VAL A 103 5.79 -20.60 -15.01
N LEU A 104 6.07 -19.98 -13.86
CA LEU A 104 7.37 -19.38 -13.60
C LEU A 104 8.43 -20.44 -13.27
N ASN A 105 8.09 -21.52 -12.55
CA ASN A 105 9.00 -22.63 -12.32
C ASN A 105 9.35 -23.35 -13.63
N GLU A 106 8.41 -23.49 -14.57
CA GLU A 106 8.68 -24.02 -15.91
C GLU A 106 9.60 -23.10 -16.73
N GLU A 107 9.33 -21.78 -16.72
CA GLU A 107 10.13 -20.80 -17.46
C GLU A 107 11.60 -20.76 -16.99
N PHE A 108 11.83 -20.94 -15.68
CA PHE A 108 13.15 -20.87 -15.05
C PHE A 108 13.70 -22.23 -14.61
N VAL A 109 13.19 -23.33 -15.17
CA VAL A 109 13.56 -24.70 -14.76
C VAL A 109 15.08 -24.92 -14.77
N LYS A 110 15.79 -24.44 -15.78
CA LYS A 110 17.27 -24.63 -15.91
C LYS A 110 18.03 -23.89 -14.82
N GLU A 111 17.65 -22.64 -14.58
CA GLU A 111 18.27 -21.80 -13.57
C GLU A 111 17.99 -22.33 -12.15
N ILE A 112 16.83 -22.94 -11.94
CA ILE A 112 16.47 -23.60 -10.67
C ILE A 112 17.27 -24.87 -10.49
N GLU A 113 17.43 -25.72 -11.50
CA GLU A 113 18.26 -26.94 -11.46
C GLU A 113 19.73 -26.63 -11.21
N MET A 114 20.25 -25.50 -11.73
CA MET A 114 21.60 -25.01 -11.50
C MET A 114 21.76 -24.33 -10.12
N GLY A 115 20.71 -24.11 -9.37
CA GLY A 115 20.74 -23.39 -8.10
C GLY A 115 20.94 -21.87 -8.22
N GLU A 116 20.79 -21.33 -9.43
CA GLU A 116 20.92 -19.89 -9.71
C GLU A 116 19.67 -19.10 -9.32
N ILE A 117 18.49 -19.73 -9.38
CA ILE A 117 17.20 -19.19 -8.93
C ILE A 117 16.60 -20.20 -7.94
N SER A 118 16.04 -19.69 -6.86
CA SER A 118 15.31 -20.51 -5.88
C SER A 118 13.98 -20.98 -6.44
N PRO A 119 13.47 -22.16 -6.03
CA PRO A 119 12.12 -22.60 -6.39
C PRO A 119 11.08 -21.53 -6.05
N ILE A 120 10.24 -21.22 -7.02
CA ILE A 120 9.29 -20.10 -6.93
C ILE A 120 8.02 -20.56 -6.21
N GLN A 121 7.67 -19.87 -5.16
CA GLN A 121 6.49 -20.13 -4.33
C GLN A 121 5.70 -18.85 -4.11
N ALA A 122 4.40 -19.00 -3.83
CA ALA A 122 3.50 -17.90 -3.49
C ALA A 122 3.35 -17.78 -1.97
N GLU A 123 3.50 -16.58 -1.46
CA GLU A 123 3.03 -16.19 -0.14
C GLU A 123 1.58 -15.71 -0.26
N LYS A 124 0.65 -16.46 0.32
CA LYS A 124 -0.80 -16.25 0.26
C LYS A 124 -1.31 -15.52 1.50
N ASP A 125 -2.63 -15.25 1.55
CA ASP A 125 -3.31 -14.56 2.65
C ASP A 125 -2.77 -13.15 2.94
N LEU A 126 -2.44 -12.43 1.89
CA LEU A 126 -1.96 -11.07 1.94
C LEU A 126 -3.03 -10.08 1.47
N ALA A 127 -2.81 -8.83 1.81
CA ALA A 127 -3.59 -7.69 1.33
C ALA A 127 -2.67 -6.58 0.87
N THR A 128 -3.03 -5.95 -0.24
CA THR A 128 -2.36 -4.74 -0.73
C THR A 128 -3.16 -3.53 -0.30
N VAL A 129 -2.49 -2.55 0.28
CA VAL A 129 -3.07 -1.26 0.66
C VAL A 129 -2.31 -0.17 -0.08
N ALA A 130 -3.03 0.83 -0.57
CA ALA A 130 -2.44 1.99 -1.22
C ALA A 130 -2.97 3.29 -0.61
N ILE A 131 -2.08 4.20 -0.25
CA ILE A 131 -2.44 5.60 -0.05
C ILE A 131 -2.39 6.31 -1.40
N VAL A 132 -3.42 7.10 -1.67
CA VAL A 132 -3.62 7.78 -2.96
C VAL A 132 -3.64 9.29 -2.72
N GLY A 133 -2.92 10.04 -3.54
CA GLY A 133 -2.89 11.49 -3.42
C GLY A 133 -2.17 12.16 -4.58
N GLU A 134 -2.16 13.47 -4.54
CA GLU A 134 -1.45 14.32 -5.49
C GLU A 134 -0.27 15.00 -4.78
N ASN A 135 0.80 15.29 -5.51
CA ASN A 135 1.99 15.96 -4.98
C ASN A 135 2.74 15.23 -3.84
N MET A 136 2.54 13.92 -3.66
CA MET A 136 3.30 13.16 -2.65
C MET A 136 4.81 13.26 -2.88
N LYS A 137 5.24 13.34 -4.14
CA LYS A 137 6.63 13.54 -4.57
C LYS A 137 7.26 14.83 -4.01
N HIS A 138 6.47 15.87 -3.95
CA HIS A 138 6.92 17.19 -3.51
C HIS A 138 6.60 17.48 -2.05
N THR A 139 6.04 16.49 -1.32
CA THR A 139 5.72 16.62 0.11
C THR A 139 6.62 15.70 0.92
N PRO A 140 7.71 16.23 1.51
CA PRO A 140 8.60 15.44 2.34
C PRO A 140 7.88 14.81 3.52
N GLY A 141 8.33 13.60 3.92
CA GLY A 141 7.84 12.94 5.12
C GLY A 141 6.62 12.04 4.95
N ILE A 142 5.94 12.01 3.80
CA ILE A 142 4.74 11.16 3.58
C ILE A 142 5.08 9.68 3.82
N ALA A 143 6.11 9.15 3.19
CA ALA A 143 6.54 7.76 3.37
C ALA A 143 6.98 7.50 4.81
N GLY A 144 7.73 8.41 5.42
CA GLY A 144 8.14 8.31 6.83
C GLY A 144 6.94 8.26 7.79
N LYS A 145 5.92 9.11 7.58
CA LYS A 145 4.68 9.11 8.36
C LYS A 145 3.92 7.80 8.17
N LEU A 146 3.80 7.31 6.93
CA LEU A 146 3.12 6.06 6.61
C LEU A 146 3.77 4.87 7.33
N PHE A 147 5.04 4.59 7.02
CA PHE A 147 5.73 3.43 7.57
C PHE A 147 5.97 3.55 9.08
N GLY A 148 6.21 4.76 9.58
CA GLY A 148 6.29 5.01 11.02
C GLY A 148 4.98 4.74 11.75
N THR A 149 3.83 5.07 11.14
CA THR A 149 2.51 4.76 11.68
C THR A 149 2.26 3.26 11.73
N LEU A 150 2.56 2.54 10.65
CA LEU A 150 2.43 1.08 10.60
C LEU A 150 3.33 0.40 11.65
N GLY A 151 4.61 0.78 11.72
CA GLY A 151 5.58 0.21 12.67
C GLY A 151 5.20 0.43 14.13
N ARG A 152 4.80 1.68 14.52
CA ARG A 152 4.33 1.97 15.89
C ARG A 152 3.10 1.16 16.30
N ASN A 153 2.31 0.72 15.33
CA ASN A 153 1.14 -0.12 15.57
C ASN A 153 1.41 -1.62 15.42
N GLY A 154 2.68 -2.02 15.30
CA GLY A 154 3.07 -3.42 15.19
C GLY A 154 2.60 -4.09 13.89
N ILE A 155 2.47 -3.32 12.80
CA ILE A 155 2.09 -3.83 11.49
C ILE A 155 3.36 -3.98 10.65
N ASN A 156 3.66 -5.22 10.25
CA ASN A 156 4.77 -5.52 9.35
C ASN A 156 4.38 -5.24 7.90
N VAL A 157 5.29 -4.62 7.16
CA VAL A 157 5.17 -4.40 5.71
C VAL A 157 6.04 -5.45 5.01
N ILE A 158 5.42 -6.31 4.20
CA ILE A 158 6.07 -7.42 3.50
C ILE A 158 6.76 -6.93 2.23
N ALA A 159 6.06 -6.09 1.46
CA ALA A 159 6.58 -5.46 0.25
C ALA A 159 6.01 -4.07 0.09
N CYS A 160 6.69 -3.20 -0.64
CA CYS A 160 6.17 -1.89 -1.00
C CYS A 160 6.61 -1.50 -2.41
N ALA A 161 5.79 -0.66 -3.05
CA ALA A 161 6.07 -0.10 -4.35
C ALA A 161 5.60 1.36 -4.42
N GLN A 162 6.48 2.21 -4.96
CA GLN A 162 6.18 3.61 -5.25
C GLN A 162 6.73 3.95 -6.63
N GLY A 163 5.87 4.39 -7.54
CA GLY A 163 6.27 4.79 -8.89
C GLY A 163 6.76 6.22 -8.98
N GLY A 164 7.46 6.55 -10.05
CA GLY A 164 7.97 7.91 -10.31
C GLY A 164 6.89 8.97 -10.58
N SER A 165 5.65 8.56 -10.94
CA SER A 165 4.48 9.45 -11.11
C SER A 165 3.78 9.79 -9.79
N GLU A 166 4.01 8.98 -8.75
CA GLU A 166 3.70 9.18 -7.33
C GLU A 166 2.33 9.69 -6.96
N SER A 167 1.34 9.14 -7.62
CA SER A 167 -0.05 9.32 -7.21
C SER A 167 -0.42 8.34 -6.08
N TYR A 168 0.43 7.35 -5.76
CA TYR A 168 0.17 6.37 -4.72
C TYR A 168 1.45 5.71 -4.19
N ILE A 169 1.39 5.29 -2.94
CA ILE A 169 2.36 4.36 -2.32
C ILE A 169 1.57 3.11 -1.96
N SER A 170 1.96 1.98 -2.55
CA SER A 170 1.36 0.68 -2.27
C SER A 170 2.23 -0.12 -1.33
N PHE A 171 1.62 -0.85 -0.41
CA PHE A 171 2.32 -1.76 0.50
C PHE A 171 1.49 -3.01 0.75
N VAL A 172 2.18 -4.11 1.03
CA VAL A 172 1.59 -5.43 1.27
C VAL A 172 1.72 -5.78 2.74
N VAL A 173 0.65 -6.25 3.34
CA VAL A 173 0.57 -6.73 4.73
C VAL A 173 -0.13 -8.08 4.78
N GLU A 174 0.01 -8.80 5.88
CA GLU A 174 -0.84 -9.97 6.14
C GLU A 174 -2.31 -9.58 6.16
N ASN A 175 -3.18 -10.40 5.61
CA ASN A 175 -4.62 -10.11 5.49
C ASN A 175 -5.28 -9.87 6.85
N LYS A 176 -4.84 -10.58 7.91
CA LYS A 176 -5.30 -10.34 9.29
C LYS A 176 -5.04 -8.92 9.79
N SER A 177 -4.03 -8.24 9.24
CA SER A 177 -3.64 -6.88 9.61
C SER A 177 -4.31 -5.80 8.76
N LEU A 178 -5.05 -6.17 7.70
CA LEU A 178 -5.66 -5.23 6.75
C LEU A 178 -6.53 -4.19 7.44
N ARG A 179 -7.51 -4.62 8.24
CA ARG A 179 -8.45 -3.70 8.92
C ARG A 179 -7.72 -2.73 9.84
N LYS A 180 -6.75 -3.24 10.62
CA LYS A 180 -5.94 -2.40 11.50
C LYS A 180 -5.12 -1.40 10.69
N SER A 181 -4.49 -1.84 9.59
CA SER A 181 -3.71 -0.97 8.69
C SER A 181 -4.54 0.17 8.13
N LEU A 182 -5.75 -0.12 7.62
CA LEU A 182 -6.67 0.90 7.11
C LEU A 182 -7.02 1.93 8.17
N ASN A 183 -7.37 1.50 9.38
CA ASN A 183 -7.76 2.40 10.45
C ASN A 183 -6.60 3.30 10.89
N VAL A 184 -5.43 2.74 11.21
CA VAL A 184 -4.30 3.54 11.72
C VAL A 184 -3.74 4.50 10.67
N VAL A 185 -3.75 4.11 9.40
CA VAL A 185 -3.34 5.00 8.29
C VAL A 185 -4.39 6.10 8.08
N HIS A 186 -5.67 5.76 8.11
CA HIS A 186 -6.75 6.73 8.02
C HIS A 186 -6.66 7.77 9.16
N ASP A 187 -6.55 7.32 10.39
CA ASP A 187 -6.45 8.20 11.55
C ASP A 187 -5.24 9.13 11.45
N SER A 188 -4.10 8.57 11.05
CA SER A 188 -2.86 9.33 10.91
C SER A 188 -2.94 10.44 9.85
N PHE A 189 -3.61 10.21 8.72
CA PHE A 189 -3.63 11.17 7.60
C PHE A 189 -4.88 12.06 7.55
N PHE A 190 -6.00 11.62 8.13
CA PHE A 190 -7.28 12.32 7.96
C PHE A 190 -7.87 12.89 9.24
N LEU A 191 -7.67 12.24 10.41
CA LEU A 191 -8.40 12.61 11.61
C LEU A 191 -7.67 13.58 12.52
N SER A 192 -6.35 13.71 12.51
CA SER A 192 -5.75 14.65 13.43
C SER A 192 -4.32 15.11 13.10
N GLU A 193 -4.11 16.42 13.18
CA GLU A 193 -2.81 17.05 13.43
C GLU A 193 -2.49 17.05 14.95
N TYR A 194 -3.46 16.71 15.80
CA TYR A 194 -3.36 16.69 17.25
C TYR A 194 -3.56 15.28 17.78
N GLN A 195 -2.64 14.79 18.61
CA GLN A 195 -2.86 13.62 19.44
C GLN A 195 -3.75 14.02 20.61
N VAL A 196 -4.95 13.47 20.68
CA VAL A 196 -5.79 13.59 21.87
C VAL A 196 -5.35 12.51 22.87
N LEU A 197 -4.69 12.93 23.93
CA LEU A 197 -4.37 12.08 25.06
C LEU A 197 -5.51 12.16 26.08
N ASN A 198 -6.21 11.06 26.29
CA ASN A 198 -7.19 10.95 27.37
C ASN A 198 -6.46 10.57 28.66
N LEU A 199 -6.32 11.51 29.56
CA LEU A 199 -5.66 11.31 30.85
C LEU A 199 -6.73 11.04 31.92
N PHE A 200 -6.66 9.88 32.57
CA PHE A 200 -7.47 9.55 33.73
C PHE A 200 -6.64 9.77 34.97
N ILE A 201 -6.99 10.77 35.79
CA ILE A 201 -6.31 11.09 37.03
C ILE A 201 -7.15 10.57 38.18
N CYS A 202 -6.63 9.55 38.90
CA CYS A 202 -7.26 9.01 40.10
C CYS A 202 -6.70 9.73 41.34
N GLY A 203 -7.48 10.64 41.89
CA GLY A 203 -7.12 11.44 43.06
C GLY A 203 -6.59 12.82 42.71
N VAL A 204 -7.25 13.85 43.24
CA VAL A 204 -6.94 15.28 43.04
C VAL A 204 -6.38 15.95 44.29
N CYS A 205 -5.71 15.16 45.14
CA CYS A 205 -4.95 15.70 46.28
C CYS A 205 -3.73 16.48 45.79
N THR A 206 -2.82 16.83 46.67
CA THR A 206 -1.67 17.71 46.39
C THR A 206 -0.91 17.38 45.11
N VAL A 207 -0.61 16.10 44.83
CA VAL A 207 0.16 15.66 43.66
C VAL A 207 -0.69 15.71 42.39
N GLY A 208 -1.91 15.20 42.44
CA GLY A 208 -2.83 15.22 41.26
C GLY A 208 -3.27 16.62 40.90
N GLY A 209 -3.48 17.51 41.85
CA GLY A 209 -3.76 18.93 41.67
C GLY A 209 -2.62 19.66 40.96
N SER A 210 -1.38 19.48 41.42
CA SER A 210 -0.20 20.08 40.79
C SER A 210 0.02 19.60 39.34
N LEU A 211 -0.27 18.33 39.06
CA LEU A 211 -0.20 17.81 37.70
C LEU A 211 -1.22 18.48 36.76
N ILE A 212 -2.47 18.69 37.21
CA ILE A 212 -3.51 19.38 36.45
C ILE A 212 -3.11 20.83 36.21
N GLU A 213 -2.55 21.52 37.19
CA GLU A 213 -2.05 22.89 37.02
C GLU A 213 -0.92 22.98 35.98
N GLN A 214 0.03 22.02 36.00
CA GLN A 214 1.12 21.97 35.00
C GLN A 214 0.58 21.71 33.58
N ILE A 215 -0.44 20.87 33.41
CA ILE A 215 -1.06 20.60 32.11
C ILE A 215 -1.79 21.84 31.57
N HIS A 216 -2.41 22.62 32.45
CA HIS A 216 -3.11 23.85 32.09
C HIS A 216 -2.18 25.03 31.78
N SER A 217 -0.92 24.99 32.21
CA SER A 217 0.05 26.08 32.05
C SER A 217 0.93 25.95 30.80
N GLN A 218 0.76 24.88 30.02
CA GLN A 218 1.43 24.65 28.74
C GLN A 218 0.47 24.88 27.57
#